data_8b605c16d2e252d6957e14acdd239c07
#
_entry.id   8b605c16d2e252d6957e14acdd239c07
#
_cell.length_a   1.000
_cell.length_b   1.000
_cell.length_c   1.000
_cell.angle_alpha   90.00
_cell.angle_beta   90.00
_cell.angle_gamma   90.00
#
_symmetry.space_group_name_H-M   'P 1'
#
loop_
_entity.id
_entity.type
_entity.pdbx_description
1 polymer ?
#
loop_
_entity_poly.entity_id
_entity_poly.type
_entity_poly.pdbx_seq_one_letter_code
_entity_poly.pdbx_strand_id
1 'polypeptide(L)'
;MRKRIGWVGVPVVIFAVMALNRSAAQEELDPAKLAPDVQKVVFENRFVRVMEERMPPGRGVPKHRHGRGITIALADYQMEQKMYPKGDVVHSNRHFGEINWTDGVIHEAKNVGKTNQYVVRVELK
;
A
#
# COMPACT_ATOMS: atom_id res chain seq x y z
N MET A 1 -13.74 54.67 -27.32
CA MET A 1 -14.40 53.62 -26.49
C MET A 1 -13.52 52.33 -26.53
N ARG A 2 -12.85 52.02 -25.46
CA ARG A 2 -12.03 50.78 -25.37
C ARG A 2 -12.89 49.74 -24.61
N LYS A 3 -13.25 48.63 -25.28
CA LYS A 3 -13.91 47.49 -24.66
C LYS A 3 -12.86 46.68 -23.91
N ARG A 4 -13.00 46.59 -22.60
CA ARG A 4 -12.21 45.63 -21.78
C ARG A 4 -12.85 44.26 -21.90
N ILE A 5 -12.09 43.30 -22.44
CA ILE A 5 -12.46 41.89 -22.44
C ILE A 5 -12.02 41.36 -21.09
N GLY A 6 -13.02 40.97 -20.26
CA GLY A 6 -12.75 40.31 -18.99
C GLY A 6 -12.35 38.86 -19.23
N TRP A 7 -11.19 38.49 -18.71
CA TRP A 7 -10.80 37.09 -18.61
C TRP A 7 -11.51 36.47 -17.41
N VAL A 8 -12.43 35.54 -17.69
CA VAL A 8 -13.03 34.70 -16.65
C VAL A 8 -12.14 33.48 -16.47
N GLY A 9 -11.51 33.41 -15.33
CA GLY A 9 -10.63 32.31 -15.00
C GLY A 9 -11.39 31.01 -14.75
N VAL A 10 -11.08 29.98 -15.52
CA VAL A 10 -11.44 28.59 -15.21
C VAL A 10 -10.17 27.76 -15.39
N PRO A 11 -9.46 27.44 -14.30
CA PRO A 11 -8.94 26.09 -14.17
C PRO A 11 -8.75 25.53 -12.73
N VAL A 12 -9.32 26.12 -11.69
CA VAL A 12 -9.04 25.67 -10.30
C VAL A 12 -9.82 24.43 -9.91
N VAL A 13 -11.00 24.18 -10.52
CA VAL A 13 -11.91 23.09 -10.13
C VAL A 13 -11.39 21.71 -10.54
N ILE A 14 -10.67 21.58 -11.66
CA ILE A 14 -10.22 20.29 -12.21
C ILE A 14 -9.12 19.65 -11.34
N PHE A 15 -8.22 20.45 -10.75
CA PHE A 15 -7.16 19.93 -9.90
C PHE A 15 -7.66 19.42 -8.53
N ALA A 16 -8.67 20.08 -7.96
CA ALA A 16 -9.26 19.67 -6.69
C ALA A 16 -10.02 18.33 -6.81
N VAL A 17 -10.77 18.13 -7.89
CA VAL A 17 -11.50 16.87 -8.15
C VAL A 17 -10.55 15.69 -8.39
N MET A 18 -9.44 15.88 -9.10
CA MET A 18 -8.44 14.82 -9.30
C MET A 18 -7.71 14.44 -8.00
N ALA A 19 -7.42 15.40 -7.14
CA ALA A 19 -6.79 15.13 -5.84
C ALA A 19 -7.74 14.37 -4.90
N LEU A 20 -9.01 14.72 -4.87
CA LEU A 20 -10.04 14.03 -4.08
C LEU A 20 -10.27 12.60 -4.57
N ASN A 21 -10.31 12.37 -5.88
CA ASN A 21 -10.47 11.03 -6.45
C ASN A 21 -9.26 10.12 -6.19
N ARG A 22 -8.04 10.67 -6.20
CA ARG A 22 -6.84 9.91 -5.84
C ARG A 22 -6.83 9.55 -4.36
N SER A 23 -7.25 10.43 -3.49
CA SER A 23 -7.33 10.19 -2.05
C SER A 23 -8.36 9.11 -1.73
N ALA A 24 -9.55 9.15 -2.32
CA ALA A 24 -10.61 8.16 -2.13
C ALA A 24 -10.18 6.76 -2.62
N ALA A 25 -9.59 6.64 -3.82
CA ALA A 25 -9.10 5.38 -4.36
C ALA A 25 -7.92 4.81 -3.55
N GLN A 26 -7.13 5.67 -2.89
CA GLN A 26 -6.05 5.26 -2.01
C GLN A 26 -6.59 4.74 -0.67
N GLU A 27 -7.65 5.31 -0.18
CA GLU A 27 -8.34 4.91 1.04
C GLU A 27 -9.10 3.59 0.89
N GLU A 28 -9.68 3.34 -0.28
CA GLU A 28 -10.40 2.10 -0.62
C GLU A 28 -9.51 0.86 -0.62
N LEU A 29 -8.20 1.01 -0.93
CA LEU A 29 -7.21 -0.07 -0.95
C LEU A 29 -6.27 -0.06 0.25
N ASP A 30 -6.61 0.64 1.33
CA ASP A 30 -5.79 0.68 2.55
C ASP A 30 -5.82 -0.69 3.26
N PRO A 31 -4.67 -1.38 3.36
CA PRO A 31 -4.59 -2.69 3.99
C PRO A 31 -4.99 -2.69 5.47
N ALA A 32 -4.73 -1.61 6.20
CA ALA A 32 -5.13 -1.50 7.61
C ALA A 32 -6.65 -1.40 7.80
N LYS A 33 -7.39 -0.98 6.76
CA LYS A 33 -8.86 -1.00 6.75
C LYS A 33 -9.43 -2.33 6.25
N LEU A 34 -8.77 -2.92 5.23
CA LEU A 34 -9.21 -4.16 4.60
C LEU A 34 -8.94 -5.42 5.45
N ALA A 35 -7.85 -5.41 6.21
CA ALA A 35 -7.43 -6.55 7.02
C ALA A 35 -6.82 -6.07 8.35
N PRO A 36 -7.60 -5.45 9.24
CA PRO A 36 -7.10 -4.86 10.49
C PRO A 36 -6.59 -5.91 11.49
N ASP A 37 -6.95 -7.17 11.31
CA ASP A 37 -6.43 -8.32 12.07
C ASP A 37 -5.00 -8.69 11.67
N VAL A 38 -4.57 -8.34 10.44
CA VAL A 38 -3.26 -8.67 9.87
C VAL A 38 -2.35 -7.45 9.80
N GLN A 39 -2.91 -6.29 9.46
CA GLN A 39 -2.17 -5.08 9.14
C GLN A 39 -2.52 -3.95 10.10
N LYS A 40 -1.56 -3.51 10.91
CA LYS A 40 -1.76 -2.46 11.91
C LYS A 40 -0.80 -1.30 11.68
N VAL A 41 -1.32 -0.08 11.67
CA VAL A 41 -0.48 1.13 11.75
C VAL A 41 0.00 1.26 13.19
N VAL A 42 1.30 1.19 13.40
CA VAL A 42 1.93 1.27 14.72
C VAL A 42 2.62 2.61 14.97
N PHE A 43 2.95 3.32 13.89
CA PHE A 43 3.50 4.68 13.94
C PHE A 43 3.19 5.43 12.64
N GLU A 44 2.88 6.71 12.74
CA GLU A 44 2.64 7.55 11.57
C GLU A 44 2.98 9.01 11.86
N ASN A 45 3.65 9.66 10.91
CA ASN A 45 3.89 11.09 10.92
C ASN A 45 3.84 11.67 9.49
N ARG A 46 4.30 12.91 9.30
CA ARG A 46 4.30 13.55 7.96
C ARG A 46 5.25 12.92 6.95
N PHE A 47 6.20 12.09 7.37
CA PHE A 47 7.24 11.52 6.52
C PHE A 47 7.02 10.03 6.22
N VAL A 48 6.53 9.29 7.22
CA VAL A 48 6.41 7.84 7.14
C VAL A 48 5.13 7.33 7.78
N ARG A 49 4.69 6.18 7.29
CA ARG A 49 3.70 5.30 7.91
C ARG A 49 4.37 3.97 8.19
N VAL A 50 4.36 3.52 9.44
CA VAL A 50 4.93 2.25 9.85
C VAL A 50 3.81 1.28 10.18
N MET A 51 3.85 0.12 9.55
CA MET A 51 2.86 -0.94 9.71
C MET A 51 3.52 -2.20 10.24
N GLU A 52 2.84 -2.87 11.14
CA GLU A 52 3.13 -4.22 11.58
C GLU A 52 2.19 -5.18 10.85
N GLU A 53 2.75 -6.20 10.20
CA GLU A 53 2.02 -7.20 9.44
C GLU A 53 2.21 -8.57 10.11
N ARG A 54 1.10 -9.19 10.55
CA ARG A 54 1.10 -10.53 11.14
C ARG A 54 0.06 -11.38 10.45
N MET A 55 0.49 -12.34 9.67
CA MET A 55 -0.39 -13.19 8.87
C MET A 55 -0.13 -14.67 9.17
N PRO A 56 -1.06 -15.37 9.81
CA PRO A 56 -0.91 -16.80 10.06
C PRO A 56 -0.97 -17.62 8.76
N PRO A 57 -0.47 -18.87 8.77
CA PRO A 57 -0.56 -19.78 7.64
C PRO A 57 -1.98 -19.88 7.07
N GLY A 58 -2.10 -19.82 5.75
CA GLY A 58 -3.38 -19.90 5.03
C GLY A 58 -4.19 -18.61 5.01
N ARG A 59 -3.87 -17.61 5.84
CA ARG A 59 -4.55 -16.30 5.81
C ARG A 59 -4.13 -15.51 4.56
N GLY A 60 -5.09 -14.84 3.96
CA GLY A 60 -4.88 -13.93 2.85
C GLY A 60 -5.38 -12.52 3.15
N VAL A 61 -4.86 -11.55 2.41
CA VAL A 61 -5.34 -10.16 2.37
C VAL A 61 -5.82 -9.88 0.96
N PRO A 62 -7.07 -9.36 0.78
CA PRO A 62 -7.60 -9.04 -0.53
C PRO A 62 -6.77 -7.95 -1.20
N LYS A 63 -7.11 -7.64 -2.45
CA LYS A 63 -6.44 -6.59 -3.22
C LYS A 63 -6.30 -5.30 -2.41
N HIS A 64 -5.05 -4.88 -2.21
CA HIS A 64 -4.69 -3.69 -1.42
C HIS A 64 -3.46 -3.01 -2.01
N ARG A 65 -3.15 -1.84 -1.49
CA ARG A 65 -2.04 -1.01 -1.95
C ARG A 65 -1.05 -0.74 -0.82
N HIS A 66 0.23 -0.86 -1.13
CA HIS A 66 1.32 -0.31 -0.32
C HIS A 66 2.02 0.83 -1.05
N GLY A 67 2.45 1.84 -0.30
CA GLY A 67 3.33 2.90 -0.76
C GLY A 67 4.77 2.41 -0.99
N ARG A 68 5.61 3.26 -1.55
CA ARG A 68 7.04 2.94 -1.67
C ARG A 68 7.70 2.96 -0.30
N GLY A 69 8.71 2.13 -0.13
CA GLY A 69 9.43 2.04 1.14
C GLY A 69 10.15 0.72 1.32
N ILE A 70 10.36 0.33 2.57
CA ILE A 70 11.04 -0.93 2.91
C ILE A 70 10.13 -1.86 3.71
N THR A 71 10.41 -3.14 3.60
CA THR A 71 9.92 -4.17 4.51
C THR A 71 11.09 -4.85 5.21
N ILE A 72 10.91 -5.17 6.48
CA ILE A 72 11.87 -5.90 7.31
C ILE A 72 11.18 -7.17 7.78
N ALA A 73 11.71 -8.32 7.38
CA ALA A 73 11.19 -9.62 7.81
C ALA A 73 11.66 -9.92 9.25
N LEU A 74 10.70 -10.13 10.15
CA LEU A 74 10.97 -10.52 11.56
C LEU A 74 10.66 -11.98 11.86
N ALA A 75 10.43 -12.78 10.81
CA ALA A 75 10.30 -14.23 10.83
C ALA A 75 10.63 -14.77 9.43
N ASP A 76 10.88 -16.08 9.33
CA ASP A 76 10.92 -16.78 8.06
C ASP A 76 9.46 -17.06 7.62
N TYR A 77 9.13 -16.77 6.37
CA TYR A 77 7.79 -17.00 5.83
C TYR A 77 7.76 -17.19 4.33
N GLN A 78 6.66 -17.73 3.81
CA GLN A 78 6.43 -17.97 2.39
C GLN A 78 5.13 -17.30 1.95
N MET A 79 5.19 -16.53 0.87
CA MET A 79 4.05 -15.79 0.34
C MET A 79 3.76 -16.15 -1.10
N GLU A 80 2.48 -16.20 -1.41
CA GLU A 80 1.95 -16.08 -2.76
C GLU A 80 1.31 -14.71 -2.90
N GLN A 81 1.63 -14.01 -3.99
CA GLN A 81 1.15 -12.66 -4.26
C GLN A 81 0.64 -12.57 -5.68
N LYS A 82 -0.58 -12.05 -5.86
CA LYS A 82 -1.12 -11.72 -7.17
C LYS A 82 -0.93 -10.23 -7.43
N MET A 83 -0.12 -9.90 -8.41
CA MET A 83 0.31 -8.54 -8.71
C MET A 83 -0.63 -7.85 -9.69
N TYR A 84 -0.94 -6.58 -9.46
CA TYR A 84 -1.80 -5.79 -10.33
C TYR A 84 -1.02 -4.69 -11.05
N PRO A 85 -1.42 -4.31 -12.30
CA PRO A 85 -2.66 -4.70 -12.99
C PRO A 85 -2.60 -6.02 -13.76
N LYS A 86 -1.42 -6.63 -13.98
CA LYS A 86 -1.26 -7.79 -14.87
C LYS A 86 -1.91 -9.08 -14.35
N GLY A 87 -1.99 -9.24 -13.02
CA GLY A 87 -2.51 -10.45 -12.41
C GLY A 87 -1.47 -11.59 -12.29
N ASP A 88 -0.19 -11.29 -12.52
CA ASP A 88 0.90 -12.26 -12.37
C ASP A 88 0.97 -12.77 -10.92
N VAL A 89 1.16 -14.08 -10.76
CA VAL A 89 1.33 -14.71 -9.46
C VAL A 89 2.82 -14.88 -9.18
N VAL A 90 3.27 -14.35 -8.05
CA VAL A 90 4.66 -14.40 -7.60
C VAL A 90 4.72 -15.12 -6.26
N HIS A 91 5.68 -16.05 -6.13
CA HIS A 91 5.99 -16.71 -4.87
C HIS A 91 7.29 -16.14 -4.31
N SER A 92 7.35 -15.93 -3.01
CA SER A 92 8.56 -15.46 -2.33
C SER A 92 8.78 -16.21 -1.03
N ASN A 93 10.07 -16.53 -0.78
CA ASN A 93 10.56 -16.96 0.52
C ASN A 93 11.31 -15.80 1.14
N ARG A 94 11.01 -15.49 2.39
CA ARG A 94 11.66 -14.43 3.14
C ARG A 94 12.27 -14.98 4.41
N HIS A 95 13.43 -14.44 4.78
CA HIS A 95 14.17 -14.86 5.95
C HIS A 95 14.25 -13.76 6.99
N PHE A 96 14.32 -14.14 8.25
CA PHE A 96 14.50 -13.20 9.36
C PHE A 96 15.65 -12.21 9.07
N GLY A 97 15.40 -10.93 9.27
CA GLY A 97 16.36 -9.84 9.04
C GLY A 97 16.46 -9.37 7.59
N GLU A 98 15.79 -10.02 6.63
CA GLU A 98 15.81 -9.61 5.23
C GLU A 98 15.10 -8.27 5.06
N ILE A 99 15.73 -7.36 4.31
CA ILE A 99 15.21 -6.03 3.99
C ILE A 99 14.96 -5.96 2.49
N ASN A 100 13.75 -5.53 2.10
CA ASN A 100 13.37 -5.36 0.71
C ASN A 100 12.83 -3.95 0.47
N TRP A 101 13.23 -3.36 -0.65
CA TRP A 101 12.66 -2.13 -1.16
C TRP A 101 11.46 -2.42 -2.08
N THR A 102 10.48 -1.53 -2.08
CA THR A 102 9.40 -1.47 -3.07
C THR A 102 9.13 -0.03 -3.50
N ASP A 103 8.90 0.19 -4.78
CA ASP A 103 8.45 1.48 -5.33
C ASP A 103 6.93 1.69 -5.20
N GLY A 104 6.29 0.80 -4.47
CA GLY A 104 4.85 0.70 -4.33
C GLY A 104 4.28 -0.50 -5.07
N VAL A 105 3.20 -1.06 -4.55
CA VAL A 105 2.58 -2.26 -5.09
C VAL A 105 1.08 -2.26 -4.85
N ILE A 106 0.34 -2.81 -5.81
CA ILE A 106 -1.05 -3.23 -5.64
C ILE A 106 -1.07 -4.74 -5.83
N HIS A 107 -1.48 -5.47 -4.81
CA HIS A 107 -1.50 -6.92 -4.85
C HIS A 107 -2.58 -7.52 -3.93
N GLU A 108 -2.86 -8.79 -4.15
CA GLU A 108 -3.39 -9.71 -3.15
C GLU A 108 -2.22 -10.47 -2.54
N ALA A 109 -2.31 -10.87 -1.28
CA ALA A 109 -1.24 -11.60 -0.61
C ALA A 109 -1.83 -12.75 0.20
N LYS A 110 -1.11 -13.89 0.26
CA LYS A 110 -1.49 -15.06 1.05
C LYS A 110 -0.24 -15.70 1.64
N ASN A 111 -0.29 -16.03 2.92
CA ASN A 111 0.74 -16.84 3.54
C ASN A 111 0.51 -18.32 3.16
N VAL A 112 1.40 -18.85 2.33
CA VAL A 112 1.38 -20.25 1.86
C VAL A 112 2.37 -21.13 2.60
N GLY A 113 3.10 -20.55 3.56
CA GLY A 113 4.06 -21.26 4.41
C GLY A 113 3.41 -21.92 5.62
N LYS A 114 4.28 -22.44 6.49
CA LYS A 114 3.90 -23.12 7.76
C LYS A 114 4.11 -22.23 8.98
N THR A 115 4.77 -21.11 8.82
CA THR A 115 5.12 -20.15 9.87
C THR A 115 4.30 -18.87 9.71
N ASN A 116 4.13 -18.11 10.78
CA ASN A 116 3.50 -16.79 10.70
C ASN A 116 4.41 -15.84 9.91
N GLN A 117 3.85 -15.12 8.95
CA GLN A 117 4.48 -13.90 8.47
C GLN A 117 4.54 -12.91 9.62
N TYR A 118 5.70 -12.32 9.83
CA TYR A 118 5.88 -11.18 10.70
C TYR A 118 6.80 -10.17 10.01
N VAL A 119 6.28 -8.98 9.71
CA VAL A 119 6.96 -7.94 8.94
C VAL A 119 6.71 -6.59 9.59
N VAL A 120 7.73 -5.75 9.61
CA VAL A 120 7.58 -4.31 9.77
C VAL A 120 7.76 -3.66 8.40
N ARG A 121 6.77 -2.86 8.00
CA ARG A 121 6.79 -2.08 6.77
C ARG A 121 6.89 -0.60 7.09
N VAL A 122 7.82 0.10 6.45
CA VAL A 122 7.98 1.55 6.52
C VAL A 122 7.64 2.13 5.16
N GLU A 123 6.50 2.79 5.04
CA GLU A 123 6.08 3.48 3.82
C GLU A 123 6.46 4.96 3.90
N LEU A 124 7.02 5.48 2.82
CA LEU A 124 7.34 6.90 2.65
C LEU A 124 6.10 7.66 2.17
N LYS A 125 5.91 8.88 2.67
CA LYS A 125 4.82 9.79 2.26
C LYS A 125 5.27 10.83 1.26
#